data_5636dd3f12720a185786971a9b960fca
#
_entry.id   5636dd3f12720a185786971a9b960fca
#
_cell.length_a   1.000
_cell.length_b   1.000
_cell.length_c   1.000
_cell.angle_alpha   90.00
_cell.angle_beta   90.00
_cell.angle_gamma   90.00
#
_symmetry.space_group_name_H-M   'P 1'
#
loop_
_entity.id
_entity.type
_entity.pdbx_description
1 polymer ?
#
loop_
_entity_poly.entity_id
_entity_poly.type
_entity_poly.pdbx_seq_one_letter_code
_entity_poly.pdbx_strand_id
1 'polypeptide(L)'
;SLDGFSSMTYPTAHVRMPESSVINLKNCSYQITASIVVQTSKPQGVIACQGGNMAGWSMYIDEQSRPTFHYNWFGHEHSAVQHPIPLSMGPHEIRLTFIYDGGFGAGGTAVLTVDDGDDHSVRIDRTVPLVFSMSGETFDVGMDTGSPVGPYPHQFPCTEEIVGVTLQRLDE
;
A
#
# COMPACT_ATOMS: atom_id res chain seq x y z
N SER A 1 -2.09 18.59 -10.83
CA SER A 1 -2.61 17.24 -11.04
C SER A 1 -1.53 16.36 -11.65
N LEU A 2 -1.38 15.15 -11.13
CA LEU A 2 -0.43 14.14 -11.63
C LEU A 2 -1.08 13.13 -12.58
N ASP A 3 -2.21 13.47 -13.17
CA ASP A 3 -2.97 12.57 -14.04
C ASP A 3 -2.20 12.15 -15.30
N GLY A 4 -1.20 12.95 -15.71
CA GLY A 4 -0.36 12.62 -16.86
C GLY A 4 0.84 11.74 -16.57
N PHE A 5 1.10 11.42 -15.28
CA PHE A 5 2.23 10.59 -14.89
C PHE A 5 1.77 9.14 -14.68
N SER A 6 2.53 8.18 -15.25
CA SER A 6 2.27 6.75 -15.08
C SER A 6 3.05 6.12 -13.93
N SER A 7 4.09 6.78 -13.42
CA SER A 7 4.95 6.24 -12.36
C SER A 7 5.56 7.37 -11.52
N MET A 8 5.64 7.16 -10.20
CA MET A 8 6.36 8.04 -9.28
C MET A 8 7.05 7.24 -8.19
N THR A 9 8.25 7.68 -7.81
CA THR A 9 9.05 7.06 -6.76
C THR A 9 9.26 8.04 -5.62
N TYR A 10 9.08 7.55 -4.39
CA TYR A 10 9.26 8.29 -3.15
C TYR A 10 10.48 7.70 -2.42
N PRO A 11 11.64 8.39 -2.41
CA PRO A 11 12.92 7.78 -1.99
C PRO A 11 13.14 7.70 -0.49
N THR A 12 12.37 8.42 0.32
CA THR A 12 12.50 8.43 1.78
C THR A 12 11.13 8.54 2.43
N ALA A 13 11.10 8.54 3.78
CA ALA A 13 9.86 8.72 4.50
C ALA A 13 9.25 10.10 4.20
N HIS A 14 8.09 10.11 3.59
CA HIS A 14 7.27 11.28 3.29
C HIS A 14 5.93 11.13 3.98
N VAL A 15 5.51 12.14 4.72
CA VAL A 15 4.26 12.09 5.45
C VAL A 15 3.35 13.25 5.05
N ARG A 16 2.03 13.03 5.17
CA ARG A 16 0.99 14.02 4.97
C ARG A 16 0.99 14.63 3.57
N MET A 17 1.32 13.84 2.55
CA MET A 17 1.22 14.28 1.17
C MET A 17 -0.24 14.28 0.72
N PRO A 18 -0.79 15.40 0.23
CA PRO A 18 -2.17 15.44 -0.22
C PRO A 18 -2.39 14.54 -1.44
N GLU A 19 -3.60 13.99 -1.56
CA GLU A 19 -3.92 13.06 -2.66
C GLU A 19 -3.65 13.65 -4.04
N SER A 20 -3.84 14.96 -4.20
CA SER A 20 -3.55 15.67 -5.46
C SER A 20 -2.07 15.68 -5.85
N SER A 21 -1.18 15.39 -4.91
CA SER A 21 0.27 15.30 -5.13
C SER A 21 0.75 13.86 -5.33
N VAL A 22 -0.16 12.91 -5.41
CA VAL A 22 0.14 11.49 -5.56
C VAL A 22 -0.47 10.98 -6.86
N ILE A 23 0.23 10.07 -7.51
CA ILE A 23 -0.28 9.45 -8.73
C ILE A 23 -1.63 8.75 -8.42
N ASN A 24 -2.59 8.89 -9.34
CA ASN A 24 -3.94 8.38 -9.15
C ASN A 24 -3.99 6.87 -9.41
N LEU A 25 -4.24 6.09 -8.36
CA LEU A 25 -4.37 4.63 -8.43
C LEU A 25 -5.84 4.17 -8.44
N LYS A 26 -6.79 5.08 -8.68
CA LYS A 26 -8.21 4.72 -8.76
C LYS A 26 -8.61 4.39 -10.19
N ASN A 27 -9.53 3.42 -10.34
CA ASN A 27 -10.10 2.97 -11.62
C ASN A 27 -9.02 2.50 -12.63
N CYS A 28 -7.99 1.83 -12.16
CA CYS A 28 -6.91 1.35 -13.02
C CYS A 28 -6.19 0.15 -12.39
N SER A 29 -5.49 -0.60 -13.23
CA SER A 29 -4.48 -1.53 -12.76
C SER A 29 -3.24 -0.75 -12.32
N TYR A 30 -2.57 -1.22 -11.27
CA TYR A 30 -1.41 -0.52 -10.74
C TYR A 30 -0.45 -1.48 -10.05
N GLN A 31 0.72 -0.95 -9.76
CA GLN A 31 1.74 -1.66 -9.00
C GLN A 31 2.34 -0.73 -7.95
N ILE A 32 2.52 -1.26 -6.76
CA ILE A 32 3.21 -0.60 -5.65
C ILE A 32 4.41 -1.46 -5.31
N THR A 33 5.60 -0.90 -5.44
CA THR A 33 6.85 -1.61 -5.16
C THR A 33 7.63 -0.88 -4.08
N ALA A 34 7.97 -1.58 -3.01
CA ALA A 34 8.77 -1.05 -1.92
C ALA A 34 10.10 -1.79 -1.84
N SER A 35 11.18 -1.04 -1.74
CA SER A 35 12.51 -1.56 -1.43
C SER A 35 12.85 -1.18 0.00
N ILE A 36 13.13 -2.16 0.84
CA ILE A 36 13.46 -1.97 2.25
C ILE A 36 14.71 -2.73 2.62
N VAL A 37 15.34 -2.33 3.71
CA VAL A 37 16.44 -3.08 4.33
C VAL A 37 16.05 -3.41 5.77
N VAL A 38 15.92 -4.70 6.06
CA VAL A 38 15.61 -5.19 7.40
C VAL A 38 16.89 -5.26 8.21
N GLN A 39 16.92 -4.50 9.31
CA GLN A 39 18.08 -4.35 10.19
C GLN A 39 17.82 -4.84 11.60
N THR A 40 16.56 -5.16 11.94
CA THR A 40 16.16 -5.64 13.26
C THR A 40 15.60 -7.05 13.20
N SER A 41 15.50 -7.72 14.34
CA SER A 41 15.01 -9.09 14.41
C SER A 41 13.49 -9.22 14.32
N LYS A 42 12.76 -8.11 14.52
CA LYS A 42 11.29 -8.08 14.49
C LYS A 42 10.81 -6.87 13.69
N PRO A 43 11.01 -6.88 12.36
CA PRO A 43 10.53 -5.78 11.55
C PRO A 43 9.01 -5.67 11.62
N GLN A 44 8.52 -4.43 11.70
CA GLN A 44 7.10 -4.13 11.69
C GLN A 44 6.85 -2.68 11.27
N GLY A 45 5.60 -2.38 10.94
CA GLY A 45 5.14 -1.02 10.71
C GLY A 45 4.74 -0.75 9.26
N VAL A 46 4.13 0.41 9.05
CA VAL A 46 3.61 0.82 7.76
C VAL A 46 4.75 1.24 6.84
N ILE A 47 4.80 0.63 5.64
CA ILE A 47 5.75 1.02 4.59
C ILE A 47 5.19 2.20 3.81
N ALA A 48 3.95 2.08 3.33
CA ALA A 48 3.24 3.14 2.62
C ALA A 48 1.74 2.95 2.75
N CYS A 49 1.01 4.05 2.82
CA CYS A 49 -0.45 4.01 2.86
C CYS A 49 -1.05 5.26 2.25
N GLN A 50 -2.33 5.17 1.91
CA GLN A 50 -3.11 6.32 1.44
C GLN A 50 -4.52 6.20 1.98
N GLY A 51 -5.06 7.32 2.48
CA GLY A 51 -6.39 7.36 3.07
C GLY A 51 -6.41 7.07 4.55
N GLY A 52 -7.49 6.50 5.05
CA GLY A 52 -7.72 6.24 6.46
C GLY A 52 -8.78 5.19 6.70
N ASN A 53 -9.43 5.24 7.86
CA ASN A 53 -10.43 4.25 8.26
C ASN A 53 -11.73 4.31 7.44
N MET A 54 -11.95 5.38 6.68
CA MET A 54 -13.13 5.52 5.81
C MET A 54 -12.89 5.03 4.39
N ALA A 55 -11.65 5.06 3.91
CA ALA A 55 -11.27 4.52 2.61
C ALA A 55 -9.74 4.57 2.49
N GLY A 56 -9.13 3.56 1.92
CA GLY A 56 -7.69 3.60 1.68
C GLY A 56 -7.06 2.25 1.42
N TRP A 57 -5.77 2.28 1.25
CA TRP A 57 -4.92 1.09 1.14
C TRP A 57 -3.68 1.26 2.01
N SER A 58 -3.11 0.15 2.45
CA SER A 58 -1.87 0.15 3.22
C SER A 58 -1.03 -1.07 2.90
N MET A 59 0.25 -0.83 2.66
CA MET A 59 1.28 -1.86 2.60
C MET A 59 2.09 -1.77 3.90
N TYR A 60 2.06 -2.82 4.69
CA TYR A 60 2.71 -2.81 6.00
C TYR A 60 3.32 -4.17 6.34
N ILE A 61 4.19 -4.17 7.32
CA ILE A 61 4.74 -5.37 7.93
C ILE A 61 4.00 -5.54 9.25
N ASP A 62 3.32 -6.67 9.45
CA ASP A 62 2.53 -6.91 10.65
C ASP A 62 3.41 -7.18 11.89
N GLU A 63 2.79 -7.37 13.05
CA GLU A 63 3.51 -7.60 14.31
C GLU A 63 4.21 -8.96 14.35
N GLN A 64 3.93 -9.85 13.41
CA GLN A 64 4.66 -11.11 13.21
C GLN A 64 5.67 -11.00 12.06
N SER A 65 6.02 -9.79 11.65
CA SER A 65 7.03 -9.49 10.61
C SER A 65 6.66 -9.97 9.21
N ARG A 66 5.38 -10.08 8.90
CA ARG A 66 4.88 -10.55 7.61
C ARG A 66 4.38 -9.39 6.76
N PRO A 67 4.89 -9.24 5.52
CA PRO A 67 4.37 -8.25 4.59
C PRO A 67 2.90 -8.46 4.29
N THR A 68 2.14 -7.36 4.31
CA THR A 68 0.68 -7.39 4.16
C THR A 68 0.23 -6.20 3.33
N PHE A 69 -0.75 -6.41 2.45
CA PHE A 69 -1.48 -5.35 1.78
C PHE A 69 -2.94 -5.41 2.20
N HIS A 70 -3.47 -4.25 2.61
CA HIS A 70 -4.84 -4.11 3.09
C HIS A 70 -5.56 -3.04 2.29
N TYR A 71 -6.76 -3.37 1.80
CA TYR A 71 -7.63 -2.43 1.09
C TYR A 71 -8.92 -2.21 1.89
N ASN A 72 -9.25 -0.96 2.15
CA ASN A 72 -10.41 -0.54 2.92
C ASN A 72 -11.40 0.17 2.01
N TRP A 73 -12.53 -0.46 1.74
CA TRP A 73 -13.60 0.11 0.96
C TRP A 73 -14.65 0.72 1.89
N PHE A 74 -14.61 2.03 2.04
CA PHE A 74 -15.55 2.85 2.82
C PHE A 74 -15.81 2.36 4.26
N GLY A 75 -14.84 1.73 4.90
CA GLY A 75 -14.99 1.18 6.23
C GLY A 75 -15.90 -0.04 6.34
N HIS A 76 -16.51 -0.47 5.26
CA HIS A 76 -17.46 -1.59 5.21
C HIS A 76 -16.81 -2.91 4.79
N GLU A 77 -15.98 -2.87 3.77
CA GLU A 77 -15.33 -4.07 3.24
C GLU A 77 -13.82 -3.93 3.37
N HIS A 78 -13.21 -4.91 4.02
CA HIS A 78 -11.77 -4.99 4.18
C HIS A 78 -11.27 -6.24 3.48
N SER A 79 -10.27 -6.06 2.62
CA SER A 79 -9.63 -7.16 1.91
C SER A 79 -8.13 -7.09 2.18
N ALA A 80 -7.51 -8.22 2.48
CA ALA A 80 -6.10 -8.26 2.77
C ALA A 80 -5.44 -9.49 2.16
N VAL A 81 -4.20 -9.34 1.74
CA VAL A 81 -3.32 -10.42 1.33
C VAL A 81 -2.03 -10.31 2.11
N GLN A 82 -1.55 -11.45 2.61
CA GLN A 82 -0.37 -11.50 3.46
C GLN A 82 0.61 -12.54 2.97
N HIS A 83 1.88 -12.16 2.94
CA HIS A 83 2.96 -13.12 2.72
C HIS A 83 3.12 -13.98 3.98
N PRO A 84 3.15 -15.31 3.87
CA PRO A 84 3.10 -16.19 5.06
C PRO A 84 4.41 -16.25 5.85
N ILE A 85 5.52 -15.85 5.25
CA ILE A 85 6.85 -16.00 5.85
C ILE A 85 7.33 -14.65 6.40
N PRO A 86 7.73 -14.58 7.68
CA PRO A 86 8.33 -13.36 8.22
C PRO A 86 9.57 -12.92 7.45
N LEU A 87 9.77 -11.61 7.34
CA LEU A 87 10.94 -11.05 6.67
C LEU A 87 12.22 -11.35 7.44
N SER A 88 13.24 -11.82 6.73
CA SER A 88 14.58 -12.01 7.25
C SER A 88 15.41 -10.72 7.21
N MET A 89 16.55 -10.73 7.85
CA MET A 89 17.54 -9.63 7.78
C MET A 89 17.99 -9.39 6.35
N GLY A 90 18.27 -8.14 6.01
CA GLY A 90 18.80 -7.75 4.71
C GLY A 90 17.80 -7.05 3.81
N PRO A 91 18.17 -6.86 2.52
CA PRO A 91 17.33 -6.17 1.55
C PRO A 91 16.17 -7.05 1.08
N HIS A 92 15.00 -6.40 0.88
CA HIS A 92 13.81 -7.05 0.34
C HIS A 92 13.08 -6.11 -0.61
N GLU A 93 12.45 -6.70 -1.62
CA GLU A 93 11.48 -6.02 -2.47
C GLU A 93 10.08 -6.60 -2.19
N ILE A 94 9.13 -5.71 -1.87
CA ILE A 94 7.73 -6.08 -1.65
C ILE A 94 6.92 -5.42 -2.77
N ARG A 95 6.20 -6.23 -3.56
CA ARG A 95 5.45 -5.76 -4.72
C ARG A 95 3.99 -6.15 -4.59
N LEU A 96 3.12 -5.17 -4.75
CA LEU A 96 1.68 -5.35 -4.89
C LEU A 96 1.29 -5.01 -6.31
N THR A 97 0.70 -5.97 -7.03
CA THR A 97 0.14 -5.76 -8.36
C THR A 97 -1.38 -5.89 -8.28
N PHE A 98 -2.09 -4.83 -8.61
CA PHE A 98 -3.55 -4.85 -8.69
C PHE A 98 -3.99 -4.92 -10.14
N ILE A 99 -4.74 -5.97 -10.46
CA ILE A 99 -5.28 -6.20 -11.81
C ILE A 99 -6.75 -5.82 -11.78
N TYR A 100 -7.07 -4.67 -12.38
CA TYR A 100 -8.39 -4.06 -12.35
C TYR A 100 -9.33 -4.72 -13.37
N ASP A 101 -10.60 -4.91 -12.99
CA ASP A 101 -11.60 -5.52 -13.86
C ASP A 101 -12.10 -4.58 -14.96
N GLY A 102 -11.91 -3.28 -14.81
CA GLY A 102 -12.36 -2.27 -15.76
C GLY A 102 -13.64 -1.58 -15.32
N GLY A 103 -13.86 -0.35 -15.80
CA GLY A 103 -15.02 0.46 -15.49
C GLY A 103 -14.77 1.46 -14.37
N PHE A 104 -15.81 1.76 -13.60
CA PHE A 104 -15.80 2.74 -12.52
C PHE A 104 -16.05 2.07 -11.18
N GLY A 105 -15.10 2.16 -10.28
CA GLY A 105 -15.23 1.57 -8.94
C GLY A 105 -15.35 0.05 -8.94
N ALA A 106 -14.92 -0.61 -10.01
CA ALA A 106 -14.96 -2.07 -10.11
C ALA A 106 -13.92 -2.72 -9.20
N GLY A 107 -14.01 -4.04 -9.08
CA GLY A 107 -13.07 -4.83 -8.32
C GLY A 107 -11.82 -5.22 -9.11
N GLY A 108 -11.06 -6.11 -8.55
CA GLY A 108 -9.86 -6.64 -9.15
C GLY A 108 -9.17 -7.66 -8.25
N THR A 109 -8.01 -8.11 -8.68
CA THR A 109 -7.18 -9.05 -7.95
C THR A 109 -5.89 -8.38 -7.49
N ALA A 110 -5.65 -8.39 -6.19
CA ALA A 110 -4.40 -7.91 -5.60
C ALA A 110 -3.44 -9.08 -5.42
N VAL A 111 -2.23 -8.95 -5.97
CA VAL A 111 -1.19 -9.98 -5.95
C VAL A 111 0.03 -9.44 -5.22
N LEU A 112 0.39 -10.08 -4.12
CA LEU A 112 1.54 -9.71 -3.31
C LEU A 112 2.70 -10.68 -3.58
N THR A 113 3.86 -10.11 -3.92
CA THR A 113 5.08 -10.87 -4.20
C THR A 113 6.24 -10.28 -3.40
N VAL A 114 7.00 -11.12 -2.73
CA VAL A 114 8.19 -10.71 -1.95
C VAL A 114 9.41 -11.36 -2.60
N ASP A 115 10.39 -10.53 -2.98
CA ASP A 115 11.70 -10.97 -3.54
C ASP A 115 11.56 -11.90 -4.75
N ASP A 116 10.59 -11.62 -5.63
CA ASP A 116 10.28 -12.46 -6.80
C ASP A 116 9.99 -13.94 -6.45
N GLY A 117 9.54 -14.20 -5.21
CA GLY A 117 9.08 -15.50 -4.78
C GLY A 117 7.65 -15.81 -5.24
N ASP A 118 6.97 -16.68 -4.50
CA ASP A 118 5.61 -17.10 -4.83
C ASP A 118 4.61 -15.95 -4.69
N ASP A 119 3.64 -15.90 -5.59
CA ASP A 119 2.54 -14.94 -5.53
C ASP A 119 1.49 -15.38 -4.51
N HIS A 120 0.97 -14.40 -3.77
CA HIS A 120 -0.20 -14.57 -2.92
C HIS A 120 -1.24 -13.55 -3.36
N SER A 121 -2.50 -13.92 -3.43
CA SER A 121 -3.52 -13.03 -3.96
C SER A 121 -4.79 -13.00 -3.13
N VAL A 122 -5.54 -11.91 -3.29
CA VAL A 122 -6.88 -11.73 -2.75
C VAL A 122 -7.75 -11.03 -3.78
N ARG A 123 -9.01 -11.40 -3.81
CA ARG A 123 -10.01 -10.72 -4.62
C ARG A 123 -10.54 -9.51 -3.85
N ILE A 124 -10.56 -8.35 -4.50
CA ILE A 124 -11.20 -7.12 -4.00
C ILE A 124 -12.46 -6.92 -4.84
N ASP A 125 -13.63 -7.00 -4.21
CA ASP A 125 -14.89 -7.02 -4.95
C ASP A 125 -15.25 -5.67 -5.59
N ARG A 126 -14.85 -4.57 -4.96
CA ARG A 126 -15.06 -3.21 -5.45
C ARG A 126 -14.04 -2.25 -4.88
N THR A 127 -13.77 -1.17 -5.60
CA THR A 127 -12.73 -0.20 -5.23
C THR A 127 -13.31 1.19 -5.10
N VAL A 128 -12.54 2.07 -4.43
CA VAL A 128 -12.89 3.47 -4.23
C VAL A 128 -12.66 4.23 -5.54
N PRO A 129 -13.71 4.87 -6.12
CA PRO A 129 -13.57 5.44 -7.46
C PRO A 129 -13.14 6.90 -7.51
N LEU A 130 -13.40 7.69 -6.47
CA LEU A 130 -13.23 9.14 -6.52
C LEU A 130 -12.10 9.66 -5.64
N VAL A 131 -12.13 9.38 -4.34
CA VAL A 131 -11.18 9.96 -3.39
C VAL A 131 -10.96 9.04 -2.20
N PHE A 132 -9.69 8.85 -1.82
CA PHE A 132 -9.33 8.15 -0.58
C PHE A 132 -9.37 9.08 0.64
N SER A 133 -8.96 10.31 0.49
CA SER A 133 -8.80 11.29 1.58
C SER A 133 -10.13 11.93 1.93
N MET A 134 -11.03 11.17 2.56
CA MET A 134 -12.39 11.62 2.87
C MET A 134 -12.45 12.54 4.10
N SER A 135 -11.49 12.42 5.00
CA SER A 135 -11.46 13.19 6.25
C SER A 135 -10.11 13.90 6.45
N GLY A 136 -9.45 14.26 5.35
CA GLY A 136 -8.16 14.93 5.40
C GLY A 136 -6.98 14.01 5.57
N GLU A 137 -7.17 12.69 5.46
CA GLU A 137 -6.08 11.73 5.44
C GLU A 137 -5.23 11.90 4.18
N THR A 138 -3.98 11.45 4.27
CA THR A 138 -2.95 11.73 3.29
C THR A 138 -2.31 10.45 2.77
N PHE A 139 -1.40 10.60 1.81
CA PHE A 139 -0.44 9.56 1.45
C PHE A 139 0.78 9.71 2.36
N ASP A 140 1.20 8.59 2.95
CA ASP A 140 2.33 8.54 3.87
C ASP A 140 3.27 7.40 3.49
N VAL A 141 4.56 7.63 3.70
CA VAL A 141 5.60 6.59 3.64
C VAL A 141 6.26 6.49 5.02
N GLY A 142 6.33 5.28 5.56
CA GLY A 142 6.99 5.00 6.83
C GLY A 142 6.10 5.06 8.06
N MET A 143 4.88 5.49 7.94
CA MET A 143 3.86 5.47 9.00
C MET A 143 2.49 5.79 8.41
N ASP A 144 1.44 5.69 9.22
CA ASP A 144 0.08 6.09 8.87
C ASP A 144 -0.31 7.26 9.80
N THR A 145 -0.22 8.50 9.33
CA THR A 145 -0.39 9.68 10.18
C THR A 145 -1.84 9.98 10.55
N GLY A 146 -2.80 9.43 9.79
CA GLY A 146 -4.22 9.63 10.04
C GLY A 146 -4.84 8.50 10.84
N SER A 147 -6.14 8.32 10.68
CA SER A 147 -6.81 7.13 11.19
C SER A 147 -6.30 5.89 10.45
N PRO A 148 -6.13 4.76 11.14
CA PRO A 148 -5.55 3.57 10.49
C PRO A 148 -6.40 3.06 9.34
N VAL A 149 -5.77 2.80 8.20
CA VAL A 149 -6.41 2.13 7.06
C VAL A 149 -6.75 0.69 7.41
N GLY A 150 -5.84 0.01 8.11
CA GLY A 150 -5.94 -1.40 8.43
C GLY A 150 -5.91 -1.69 9.94
N PRO A 151 -5.86 -2.97 10.31
CA PRO A 151 -5.97 -3.43 11.70
C PRO A 151 -4.61 -3.35 12.42
N TYR A 152 -4.11 -2.16 12.62
CA TYR A 152 -2.83 -1.93 13.31
C TYR A 152 -2.94 -0.71 14.23
N PRO A 153 -1.99 -0.54 15.16
CA PRO A 153 -2.00 0.59 16.08
C PRO A 153 -1.89 1.94 15.37
N HIS A 154 -2.33 3.00 16.04
CA HIS A 154 -2.22 4.36 15.53
C HIS A 154 -0.77 4.68 15.15
N GLN A 155 -0.61 5.24 13.94
CA GLN A 155 0.66 5.59 13.30
C GLN A 155 1.51 4.38 12.87
N PHE A 156 1.61 3.35 13.65
CA PHE A 156 2.36 2.12 13.40
C PHE A 156 3.62 2.32 12.55
N PRO A 157 4.62 3.08 13.06
CA PRO A 157 5.77 3.46 12.27
C PRO A 157 6.62 2.26 11.85
N CYS A 158 7.16 2.32 10.65
CA CYS A 158 8.07 1.29 10.14
C CYS A 158 9.39 1.34 10.93
N THR A 159 9.78 0.18 11.45
CA THR A 159 11.03 0.03 12.22
C THR A 159 12.26 -0.11 11.32
N GLU A 160 12.07 -0.31 10.01
CA GLU A 160 13.14 -0.63 9.08
C GLU A 160 13.42 0.53 8.12
N GLU A 161 14.56 0.44 7.42
CA GLU A 161 14.92 1.41 6.41
C GLU A 161 14.08 1.22 5.15
N ILE A 162 13.38 2.26 4.72
CA ILE A 162 12.66 2.30 3.45
C ILE A 162 13.55 3.02 2.44
N VAL A 163 14.07 2.27 1.47
CA VAL A 163 14.92 2.82 0.41
C VAL A 163 14.08 3.62 -0.58
N GLY A 164 12.91 3.11 -0.92
CA GLY A 164 11.99 3.83 -1.80
C GLY A 164 10.69 3.07 -2.00
N VAL A 165 9.66 3.81 -2.40
CA VAL A 165 8.35 3.27 -2.78
C VAL A 165 7.98 3.84 -4.13
N THR A 166 7.66 2.96 -5.08
CA THR A 166 7.22 3.35 -6.43
C THR A 166 5.76 3.00 -6.61
N LEU A 167 4.98 3.98 -7.03
CA LEU A 167 3.59 3.80 -7.46
C LEU A 167 3.55 3.91 -8.97
N GLN A 168 2.91 2.95 -9.64
CA GLN A 168 2.87 2.90 -11.10
C GLN A 168 1.50 2.47 -11.60
N ARG A 169 0.95 3.20 -12.59
CA ARG A 169 -0.23 2.78 -13.33
C ARG A 169 0.19 1.84 -14.45
N LEU A 170 -0.59 0.79 -14.69
CA LEU A 170 -0.27 -0.26 -15.67
C LEU A 170 -1.13 -0.26 -16.92
N ASP A 171 -2.27 0.41 -16.94
CA ASP A 171 -3.25 0.40 -18.06
C ASP A 171 -3.00 1.51 -19.07
N GLU A 172 -1.83 1.86 -19.31
CA GLU A 172 -1.48 2.91 -20.27
C GLU A 172 -1.11 2.35 -21.63
#